data_01b6a03049e47b9a3102a7c89b8e1cf7
#
_entry.id   01b6a03049e47b9a3102a7c89b8e1cf7
#
_cell.length_a   1.000
_cell.length_b   1.000
_cell.length_c   1.000
_cell.angle_alpha   90.00
_cell.angle_beta   90.00
_cell.angle_gamma   90.00
#
_symmetry.space_group_name_H-M   'P 1'
#
loop_
_entity.id
_entity.type
_entity.pdbx_description
1 polymer ?
#
loop_
_entity_poly.entity_id
_entity_poly.type
_entity_poly.pdbx_seq_one_letter_code
_entity_poly.pdbx_strand_id
1 'polypeptide(L)'
;MYLQKLIRGFFICTTRIFYKMGAFFMRNRFLRAASMVGGLFLMFSTGLFAEEAAYQPALYSTFWSLVPPIVAIVLALITKEVYSSLFIGIVVGGLFYSGFQFETTMTHILQGGLVKVLADSYNVGILIFLVILGGMVCLMNAAGGSRAFGQWASKRIKSRVGAQLATILLGVLIFVDDYFNCLTVGSVMRPVTDKHNVSRAKLAYIIDSTAAPVCIIAPISSWAAAVTGFVPGEDGFSVFINAIPYNFYALLTITMLVFLVILGVDYGPMKKHEENAANGDLFTTSDRSFVNEEAQVNTKGSVYDLVIPVVLLIICCVTGMIYSGGFFSGSSFVESFSNSDASVGLALGSIFALIITIAFYSVRKVLSFTICMNCIPEGFKAMVPAIIILTFAWTLKAMTDSLGAAPYVAGMMQSSAAGLMNMLPAIIFVVGCGLAFATGTSWGTFGILIPIVVAVFERDPQMMIIAISACMAGAVCGDHCSPISDTTIMASAGAQSNHVNHVYTQLPYALTVAGISFVSYIIVGYTRSLLLALPAGIVMVFAVLFFFKMKNKNN
;
A
#
# COMPACT_ATOMS: atom_id res chain seq x y z
N MET A 1 8.34 17.93 46.10
CA MET A 1 8.65 19.25 46.74
C MET A 1 9.95 19.88 46.24
N TYR A 2 11.00 19.13 45.94
CA TYR A 2 12.28 19.69 45.42
C TYR A 2 12.18 20.15 43.94
N LEU A 3 11.47 19.39 43.08
CA LEU A 3 11.32 19.70 41.65
C LEU A 3 10.48 20.97 41.42
N GLN A 4 9.46 21.23 42.24
CA GLN A 4 8.65 22.45 42.16
C GLN A 4 9.42 23.72 42.59
N LYS A 5 10.39 23.60 43.53
CA LYS A 5 11.27 24.72 43.88
C LYS A 5 12.30 25.02 42.79
N LEU A 6 12.82 24.00 42.09
CA LEU A 6 13.74 24.17 40.96
C LEU A 6 13.05 24.86 39.75
N ILE A 7 11.84 24.42 39.42
CA ILE A 7 11.06 25.01 38.32
C ILE A 7 10.66 26.45 38.63
N ARG A 8 10.26 26.76 39.87
CA ARG A 8 10.00 28.15 40.28
C ARG A 8 11.27 29.02 40.26
N GLY A 9 12.44 28.50 40.69
CA GLY A 9 13.71 29.21 40.64
C GLY A 9 14.16 29.51 39.21
N PHE A 10 13.94 28.57 38.28
CA PHE A 10 14.25 28.74 36.86
C PHE A 10 13.34 29.78 36.21
N PHE A 11 12.02 29.77 36.53
CA PHE A 11 11.06 30.76 36.02
C PHE A 11 11.33 32.19 36.51
N ILE A 12 11.75 32.37 37.75
CA ILE A 12 12.05 33.70 38.30
C ILE A 12 13.38 34.26 37.74
N CYS A 13 14.34 33.38 37.44
CA CYS A 13 15.60 33.76 36.82
C CYS A 13 15.43 34.16 35.35
N THR A 14 14.66 33.37 34.58
CA THR A 14 14.35 33.68 33.17
C THR A 14 13.52 34.94 33.02
N THR A 15 12.49 35.19 33.85
CA THR A 15 11.70 36.43 33.79
C THR A 15 12.53 37.68 34.13
N ARG A 16 13.51 37.62 35.07
CA ARG A 16 14.41 38.73 35.35
C ARG A 16 15.39 39.03 34.22
N ILE A 17 15.86 37.99 33.52
CA ILE A 17 16.72 38.13 32.33
C ILE A 17 15.94 38.75 31.17
N PHE A 18 14.72 38.30 30.95
CA PHE A 18 13.83 38.84 29.89
C PHE A 18 13.41 40.29 30.17
N TYR A 19 13.19 40.67 31.42
CA TYR A 19 12.85 42.07 31.76
C TYR A 19 14.03 43.04 31.54
N LYS A 20 15.26 42.61 31.82
CA LYS A 20 16.48 43.39 31.53
C LYS A 20 16.82 43.45 30.05
N MET A 21 16.59 42.37 29.29
CA MET A 21 16.71 42.36 27.83
C MET A 21 15.61 43.21 27.17
N GLY A 22 14.38 43.17 27.64
CA GLY A 22 13.28 43.99 27.11
C GLY A 22 13.54 45.49 27.19
N ALA A 23 14.19 45.98 28.27
CA ALA A 23 14.55 47.40 28.43
C ALA A 23 15.67 47.83 27.47
N PHE A 24 16.57 46.93 27.09
CA PHE A 24 17.67 47.18 26.14
C PHE A 24 17.14 47.20 24.67
N PHE A 25 16.12 46.40 24.34
CA PHE A 25 15.58 46.23 22.98
C PHE A 25 14.54 47.30 22.56
N MET A 26 14.02 48.10 23.49
CA MET A 26 13.01 49.12 23.17
C MET A 26 13.53 50.34 22.38
N ARG A 27 14.79 50.40 22.03
CA ARG A 27 15.43 51.58 21.37
C ARG A 27 15.55 51.47 19.85
N ASN A 28 15.24 50.28 19.25
CA ASN A 28 15.32 50.06 17.79
C ASN A 28 14.03 49.55 17.19
N ARG A 29 13.48 50.22 16.16
CA ARG A 29 12.20 49.87 15.51
C ARG A 29 12.17 48.42 14.96
N PHE A 30 13.29 47.91 14.51
CA PHE A 30 13.41 46.52 13.97
C PHE A 30 13.30 45.48 15.08
N LEU A 31 13.81 45.78 16.26
CA LEU A 31 13.77 44.92 17.45
C LEU A 31 12.40 44.90 18.13
N ARG A 32 11.57 45.96 17.94
CA ARG A 32 10.18 45.99 18.40
C ARG A 32 9.29 45.05 17.56
N ALA A 33 9.53 44.95 16.25
CA ALA A 33 8.84 44.01 15.38
C ALA A 33 9.21 42.55 15.71
N ALA A 34 10.48 42.26 15.93
CA ALA A 34 10.97 40.93 16.31
C ALA A 34 10.48 40.48 17.70
N SER A 35 10.37 41.41 18.69
CA SER A 35 9.82 41.07 20.00
C SER A 35 8.30 40.89 19.99
N MET A 36 7.54 41.59 19.10
CA MET A 36 6.12 41.30 18.87
C MET A 36 5.92 39.94 18.22
N VAL A 37 6.70 39.59 17.21
CA VAL A 37 6.62 38.27 16.57
C VAL A 37 7.04 37.16 17.52
N GLY A 38 8.10 37.35 18.32
CA GLY A 38 8.52 36.43 19.36
C GLY A 38 7.50 36.28 20.50
N GLY A 39 6.85 37.38 20.89
CA GLY A 39 5.77 37.38 21.87
C GLY A 39 4.50 36.69 21.38
N LEU A 40 4.15 36.89 20.11
CA LEU A 40 3.06 36.12 19.46
C LEU A 40 3.41 34.63 19.40
N PHE A 41 4.66 34.28 19.04
CA PHE A 41 5.09 32.88 18.96
C PHE A 41 5.09 32.20 20.34
N LEU A 42 5.45 32.91 21.41
CA LEU A 42 5.38 32.40 22.79
C LEU A 42 3.94 32.31 23.34
N MET A 43 3.04 33.18 22.93
CA MET A 43 1.61 33.05 23.26
C MET A 43 0.95 31.86 22.52
N PHE A 44 1.40 31.56 21.29
CA PHE A 44 0.95 30.36 20.57
C PHE A 44 1.53 29.07 21.14
N SER A 45 2.75 29.08 21.72
CA SER A 45 3.39 27.86 22.23
C SER A 45 2.89 27.39 23.60
N THR A 46 2.26 28.24 24.39
CA THR A 46 1.72 27.88 25.72
C THR A 46 0.31 27.27 25.66
N GLY A 47 -0.41 27.43 24.53
CA GLY A 47 -1.70 26.78 24.28
C GLY A 47 -1.58 25.35 23.71
N LEU A 48 -0.40 24.93 23.26
CA LEU A 48 -0.18 23.68 22.52
C LEU A 48 0.02 22.43 23.39
N PHE A 49 0.05 22.56 24.74
CA PHE A 49 0.27 21.44 25.66
C PHE A 49 -0.81 21.34 26.77
N ALA A 50 -1.99 21.87 26.54
CA ALA A 50 -3.13 21.47 27.36
C ALA A 50 -3.53 20.07 26.93
N GLU A 51 -3.50 19.11 27.85
CA GLU A 51 -4.07 17.78 27.70
C GLU A 51 -5.56 17.97 27.41
N GLU A 52 -5.94 17.96 26.12
CA GLU A 52 -7.33 18.09 25.69
C GLU A 52 -8.10 16.89 26.24
N ALA A 53 -9.14 17.14 27.04
CA ALA A 53 -10.19 16.17 27.28
C ALA A 53 -10.62 15.64 25.89
N ALA A 54 -10.60 14.31 25.71
CA ALA A 54 -10.80 13.65 24.42
C ALA A 54 -12.03 14.23 23.72
N TYR A 55 -11.79 15.13 22.77
CA TYR A 55 -12.84 15.76 21.98
C TYR A 55 -13.51 14.68 21.14
N GLN A 56 -14.81 14.46 21.37
CA GLN A 56 -15.61 13.57 20.52
C GLN A 56 -16.32 14.41 19.46
N PRO A 57 -16.07 14.15 18.17
CA PRO A 57 -16.74 14.87 17.09
C PRO A 57 -18.25 14.58 17.11
N ALA A 58 -19.06 15.59 16.82
CA ALA A 58 -20.53 15.46 16.74
C ALA A 58 -20.99 14.41 15.70
N LEU A 59 -20.18 14.15 14.68
CA LEU A 59 -20.43 13.18 13.59
C LEU A 59 -19.76 11.83 13.81
N TYR A 60 -19.23 11.57 15.02
CA TYR A 60 -18.53 10.32 15.34
C TYR A 60 -19.43 9.10 15.15
N SER A 61 -18.88 8.05 14.51
CA SER A 61 -19.58 6.78 14.26
C SER A 61 -20.93 6.94 13.53
N THR A 62 -20.99 7.85 12.55
CA THR A 62 -22.13 8.06 11.67
C THR A 62 -21.75 7.83 10.22
N PHE A 63 -22.71 7.83 9.29
CA PHE A 63 -22.45 7.77 7.85
C PHE A 63 -21.42 8.83 7.38
N TRP A 64 -21.40 10.00 8.03
CA TRP A 64 -20.50 11.09 7.70
C TRP A 64 -19.01 10.74 7.89
N SER A 65 -18.69 9.72 8.69
CA SER A 65 -17.33 9.22 8.84
C SER A 65 -16.74 8.62 7.56
N LEU A 66 -17.58 8.16 6.62
CA LEU A 66 -17.18 7.61 5.32
C LEU A 66 -17.11 8.67 4.20
N VAL A 67 -17.63 9.87 4.44
CA VAL A 67 -17.68 10.93 3.40
C VAL A 67 -16.30 11.45 2.99
N PRO A 68 -15.32 11.70 3.89
CA PRO A 68 -13.99 12.17 3.50
C PRO A 68 -13.30 11.31 2.44
N PRO A 69 -13.14 9.99 2.63
CA PRO A 69 -12.55 9.13 1.61
C PRO A 69 -13.39 9.04 0.34
N ILE A 70 -14.73 9.03 0.44
CA ILE A 70 -15.62 9.03 -0.74
C ILE A 70 -15.37 10.28 -1.58
N VAL A 71 -15.28 11.45 -0.96
CA VAL A 71 -14.99 12.72 -1.66
C VAL A 71 -13.63 12.66 -2.36
N ALA A 72 -12.59 12.21 -1.66
CA ALA A 72 -11.25 12.07 -2.25
C ALA A 72 -11.26 11.15 -3.47
N ILE A 73 -11.90 9.98 -3.36
CA ILE A 73 -11.95 8.98 -4.43
C ILE A 73 -12.75 9.50 -5.63
N VAL A 74 -13.93 10.04 -5.39
CA VAL A 74 -14.78 10.57 -6.47
C VAL A 74 -14.07 11.70 -7.21
N LEU A 75 -13.43 12.62 -6.49
CA LEU A 75 -12.66 13.70 -7.11
C LEU A 75 -11.48 13.14 -7.91
N ALA A 76 -10.70 12.18 -7.37
CA ALA A 76 -9.57 11.59 -8.07
C ALA A 76 -10.00 10.90 -9.38
N LEU A 77 -11.12 10.19 -9.39
CA LEU A 77 -11.65 9.53 -10.59
C LEU A 77 -12.17 10.51 -11.63
N ILE A 78 -12.79 11.63 -11.21
CA ILE A 78 -13.34 12.65 -12.12
C ILE A 78 -12.22 13.54 -12.67
N THR A 79 -11.38 14.08 -11.79
CA THR A 79 -10.34 15.06 -12.15
C THR A 79 -9.08 14.40 -12.71
N LYS A 80 -8.86 13.11 -12.41
CA LYS A 80 -7.63 12.35 -12.67
C LYS A 80 -6.41 12.98 -12.00
N GLU A 81 -6.62 13.69 -10.90
CA GLU A 81 -5.58 14.34 -10.12
C GLU A 81 -5.68 13.87 -8.67
N VAL A 82 -4.61 13.22 -8.15
CA VAL A 82 -4.62 12.51 -6.87
C VAL A 82 -4.32 13.46 -5.70
N TYR A 83 -3.32 14.32 -5.84
CA TYR A 83 -2.82 15.13 -4.71
C TYR A 83 -3.89 16.08 -4.17
N SER A 84 -4.52 16.87 -5.04
CA SER A 84 -5.58 17.79 -4.65
C SER A 84 -6.81 17.05 -4.15
N SER A 85 -7.14 15.92 -4.75
CA SER A 85 -8.28 15.09 -4.36
C SER A 85 -8.13 14.54 -2.95
N LEU A 86 -6.97 13.95 -2.62
CA LEU A 86 -6.64 13.50 -1.27
C LEU A 86 -6.64 14.66 -0.28
N PHE A 87 -6.02 15.79 -0.65
CA PHE A 87 -5.98 16.97 0.20
C PHE A 87 -7.39 17.49 0.53
N ILE A 88 -8.30 17.58 -0.45
CA ILE A 88 -9.70 17.96 -0.22
C ILE A 88 -10.39 16.99 0.73
N GLY A 89 -10.19 15.68 0.53
CA GLY A 89 -10.72 14.65 1.45
C GLY A 89 -10.23 14.84 2.88
N ILE A 90 -8.93 15.11 3.07
CA ILE A 90 -8.32 15.41 4.37
C ILE A 90 -8.99 16.64 5.01
N VAL A 91 -9.16 17.73 4.23
CA VAL A 91 -9.81 18.96 4.71
C VAL A 91 -11.26 18.69 5.12
N VAL A 92 -12.01 17.93 4.33
CA VAL A 92 -13.40 17.53 4.68
C VAL A 92 -13.41 16.73 5.99
N GLY A 93 -12.49 15.78 6.17
CA GLY A 93 -12.35 15.01 7.39
C GLY A 93 -12.05 15.88 8.61
N GLY A 94 -11.11 16.80 8.48
CA GLY A 94 -10.76 17.75 9.54
C GLY A 94 -11.93 18.69 9.90
N LEU A 95 -12.69 19.17 8.90
CA LEU A 95 -13.88 20.01 9.11
C LEU A 95 -14.99 19.25 9.86
N PHE A 96 -15.23 18.01 9.49
CA PHE A 96 -16.23 17.17 10.17
C PHE A 96 -15.83 16.83 11.60
N TYR A 97 -14.53 16.58 11.82
CA TYR A 97 -14.00 16.35 13.15
C TYR A 97 -14.20 17.58 14.06
N SER A 98 -13.86 18.76 13.57
CA SER A 98 -13.83 20.01 14.35
C SER A 98 -15.20 20.70 14.47
N GLY A 99 -16.26 20.20 13.80
CA GLY A 99 -17.53 20.93 13.70
C GLY A 99 -17.40 22.28 12.96
N PHE A 100 -16.54 22.32 11.93
CA PHE A 100 -16.25 23.49 11.08
C PHE A 100 -15.50 24.63 11.79
N GLN A 101 -14.83 24.37 12.92
CA GLN A 101 -13.97 25.33 13.58
C GLN A 101 -12.58 25.36 12.92
N PHE A 102 -12.16 26.53 12.41
CA PHE A 102 -10.93 26.65 11.61
C PHE A 102 -9.67 26.22 12.37
N GLU A 103 -9.46 26.70 13.59
CA GLU A 103 -8.27 26.41 14.40
C GLU A 103 -8.16 24.91 14.72
N THR A 104 -9.25 24.31 15.21
CA THR A 104 -9.32 22.87 15.51
C THR A 104 -9.14 22.03 14.24
N THR A 105 -9.70 22.47 13.10
CA THR A 105 -9.51 21.81 11.80
C THR A 105 -8.03 21.78 11.43
N MET A 106 -7.35 22.92 11.43
CA MET A 106 -5.94 23.02 11.06
C MET A 106 -5.03 22.23 12.01
N THR A 107 -5.28 22.35 13.30
CA THR A 107 -4.51 21.61 14.32
C THR A 107 -4.72 20.11 14.17
N HIS A 108 -5.95 19.65 13.96
CA HIS A 108 -6.24 18.22 13.79
C HIS A 108 -5.63 17.64 12.51
N ILE A 109 -5.74 18.35 11.38
CA ILE A 109 -5.10 17.91 10.11
C ILE A 109 -3.58 17.82 10.29
N LEU A 110 -2.97 18.83 10.92
CA LEU A 110 -1.52 18.86 11.07
C LEU A 110 -1.03 17.84 12.12
N GLN A 111 -1.51 17.92 13.36
CA GLN A 111 -1.02 17.10 14.46
C GLN A 111 -1.66 15.72 14.51
N GLY A 112 -2.99 15.63 14.39
CA GLY A 112 -3.73 14.37 14.40
C GLY A 112 -3.61 13.58 13.08
N GLY A 113 -3.25 14.27 12.00
CA GLY A 113 -3.02 13.70 10.67
C GLY A 113 -1.54 13.64 10.29
N LEU A 114 -1.05 14.64 9.54
CA LEU A 114 0.28 14.63 8.90
C LEU A 114 1.43 14.29 9.84
N VAL A 115 1.52 14.98 10.99
CA VAL A 115 2.62 14.73 11.95
C VAL A 115 2.49 13.34 12.55
N LYS A 116 1.29 12.93 12.96
CA LYS A 116 1.03 11.62 13.55
C LYS A 116 1.44 10.49 12.60
N VAL A 117 1.05 10.55 11.33
CA VAL A 117 1.35 9.48 10.36
C VAL A 117 2.82 9.45 9.96
N LEU A 118 3.50 10.60 9.93
CA LEU A 118 4.94 10.69 9.68
C LEU A 118 5.80 10.39 10.92
N ALA A 119 5.23 10.43 12.13
CA ALA A 119 5.90 10.00 13.35
C ALA A 119 5.66 8.51 13.67
N ASP A 120 4.78 7.86 12.95
CA ASP A 120 4.51 6.44 13.10
C ASP A 120 5.69 5.62 12.59
N SER A 121 6.23 4.74 13.45
CA SER A 121 7.45 3.97 13.17
C SER A 121 7.26 3.01 11.99
N TYR A 122 6.07 2.43 11.84
CA TYR A 122 5.74 1.53 10.73
C TYR A 122 5.76 2.29 9.40
N ASN A 123 5.07 3.41 9.32
CA ASN A 123 5.02 4.24 8.13
C ASN A 123 6.42 4.75 7.74
N VAL A 124 7.20 5.23 8.73
CA VAL A 124 8.58 5.70 8.49
C VAL A 124 9.46 4.57 7.97
N GLY A 125 9.35 3.36 8.52
CA GLY A 125 10.10 2.20 8.03
C GLY A 125 9.80 1.89 6.56
N ILE A 126 8.54 1.97 6.15
CA ILE A 126 8.13 1.81 4.74
C ILE A 126 8.70 2.93 3.86
N LEU A 127 8.66 4.20 4.32
CA LEU A 127 9.25 5.30 3.56
C LEU A 127 10.78 5.14 3.39
N ILE A 128 11.49 4.68 4.43
CA ILE A 128 12.93 4.37 4.36
C ILE A 128 13.17 3.28 3.32
N PHE A 129 12.40 2.20 3.37
CA PHE A 129 12.50 1.10 2.38
C PHE A 129 12.30 1.60 0.94
N LEU A 130 11.27 2.41 0.70
CA LEU A 130 11.01 3.04 -0.60
C LEU A 130 12.20 3.83 -1.15
N VAL A 131 12.75 4.70 -0.32
CA VAL A 131 13.89 5.55 -0.69
C VAL A 131 15.12 4.71 -1.05
N ILE A 132 15.42 3.71 -0.22
CA ILE A 132 16.58 2.83 -0.44
C ILE A 132 16.38 2.03 -1.72
N LEU A 133 15.18 1.51 -1.95
CA LEU A 133 14.87 0.75 -3.16
C LEU A 133 14.96 1.63 -4.41
N GLY A 134 14.49 2.89 -4.35
CA GLY A 134 14.71 3.87 -5.42
C GLY A 134 16.19 4.06 -5.74
N GLY A 135 17.03 4.19 -4.70
CA GLY A 135 18.49 4.25 -4.83
C GLY A 135 19.09 2.98 -5.46
N MET A 136 18.62 1.79 -5.04
CA MET A 136 19.02 0.51 -5.62
C MET A 136 18.66 0.40 -7.11
N VAL A 137 17.45 0.82 -7.48
CA VAL A 137 16.99 0.85 -8.89
C VAL A 137 17.89 1.80 -9.72
N CYS A 138 18.20 2.98 -9.18
CA CYS A 138 19.13 3.91 -9.83
C CYS A 138 20.51 3.29 -10.04
N LEU A 139 21.07 2.62 -9.02
CA LEU A 139 22.35 1.89 -9.11
C LEU A 139 22.34 0.80 -10.18
N MET A 140 21.31 -0.04 -10.21
CA MET A 140 21.16 -1.12 -11.19
C MET A 140 21.05 -0.57 -12.63
N ASN A 141 20.35 0.54 -12.80
CA ASN A 141 20.24 1.22 -14.09
C ASN A 141 21.57 1.86 -14.50
N ALA A 142 22.24 2.59 -13.61
CA ALA A 142 23.54 3.20 -13.86
C ALA A 142 24.62 2.15 -14.18
N ALA A 143 24.57 0.98 -13.52
CA ALA A 143 25.45 -0.16 -13.81
C ALA A 143 25.18 -0.80 -15.18
N GLY A 144 24.05 -0.49 -15.82
CA GLY A 144 23.63 -1.10 -17.08
C GLY A 144 23.00 -2.49 -16.92
N GLY A 145 22.73 -2.91 -15.69
CA GLY A 145 22.15 -4.21 -15.36
C GLY A 145 20.75 -4.41 -15.95
N SER A 146 19.86 -3.42 -15.81
CA SER A 146 18.50 -3.47 -16.37
C SER A 146 18.49 -3.63 -17.88
N ARG A 147 19.35 -2.89 -18.59
CA ARG A 147 19.51 -2.99 -20.04
C ARG A 147 20.04 -4.37 -20.46
N ALA A 148 21.08 -4.86 -19.78
CA ALA A 148 21.66 -6.16 -20.07
C ALA A 148 20.68 -7.31 -19.82
N PHE A 149 19.88 -7.22 -18.73
CA PHE A 149 18.83 -8.17 -18.41
C PHE A 149 17.71 -8.15 -19.46
N GLY A 150 17.24 -6.96 -19.86
CA GLY A 150 16.26 -6.81 -20.94
C GLY A 150 16.73 -7.44 -22.24
N GLN A 151 18.01 -7.27 -22.62
CA GLN A 151 18.60 -7.90 -23.79
C GLN A 151 18.69 -9.42 -23.67
N TRP A 152 19.08 -9.94 -22.50
CA TRP A 152 19.14 -11.38 -22.21
C TRP A 152 17.75 -12.00 -22.20
N ALA A 153 16.80 -11.43 -21.46
CA ALA A 153 15.44 -11.90 -21.36
C ALA A 153 14.73 -11.94 -22.73
N SER A 154 14.96 -10.93 -23.56
CA SER A 154 14.39 -10.87 -24.92
C SER A 154 14.90 -11.94 -25.88
N LYS A 155 16.07 -12.52 -25.62
CA LYS A 155 16.56 -13.68 -26.37
C LYS A 155 15.88 -14.98 -25.93
N ARG A 156 15.39 -15.04 -24.68
CA ARG A 156 14.74 -16.22 -24.07
C ARG A 156 13.22 -16.11 -24.16
N ILE A 157 12.68 -14.95 -23.84
CA ILE A 157 11.24 -14.64 -23.92
C ILE A 157 11.00 -14.08 -25.32
N LYS A 158 10.24 -14.80 -26.14
CA LYS A 158 10.03 -14.47 -27.56
C LYS A 158 8.65 -13.91 -27.85
N SER A 159 7.78 -13.82 -26.85
CA SER A 159 6.40 -13.40 -27.06
C SER A 159 5.93 -12.45 -25.97
N ARG A 160 4.93 -11.61 -26.32
CA ARG A 160 4.22 -10.73 -25.38
C ARG A 160 3.55 -11.53 -24.25
N VAL A 161 2.96 -12.68 -24.58
CA VAL A 161 2.38 -13.61 -23.59
C VAL A 161 3.46 -14.13 -22.64
N GLY A 162 4.62 -14.55 -23.18
CA GLY A 162 5.74 -15.02 -22.37
C GLY A 162 6.27 -13.96 -21.41
N ALA A 163 6.33 -12.68 -21.82
CA ALA A 163 6.76 -11.58 -20.95
C ALA A 163 5.78 -11.38 -19.78
N GLN A 164 4.48 -11.41 -20.05
CA GLN A 164 3.45 -11.27 -19.02
C GLN A 164 3.43 -12.48 -18.07
N LEU A 165 3.50 -13.72 -18.59
CA LEU A 165 3.56 -14.93 -17.75
C LEU A 165 4.82 -14.96 -16.88
N ALA A 166 5.97 -14.53 -17.39
CA ALA A 166 7.19 -14.41 -16.61
C ALA A 166 7.05 -13.35 -15.50
N THR A 167 6.34 -12.26 -15.76
CA THR A 167 6.03 -11.24 -14.74
C THR A 167 5.12 -11.81 -13.66
N ILE A 168 4.06 -12.53 -14.04
CA ILE A 168 3.15 -13.21 -13.11
C ILE A 168 3.93 -14.20 -12.24
N LEU A 169 4.75 -15.05 -12.86
CA LEU A 169 5.56 -16.04 -12.13
C LEU A 169 6.49 -15.38 -11.12
N LEU A 170 7.17 -14.30 -11.51
CA LEU A 170 8.04 -13.57 -10.59
C LEU A 170 7.25 -12.95 -9.45
N GLY A 171 6.07 -12.35 -9.73
CA GLY A 171 5.19 -11.82 -8.71
C GLY A 171 4.72 -12.88 -7.72
N VAL A 172 4.34 -14.06 -8.20
CA VAL A 172 3.97 -15.20 -7.32
C VAL A 172 5.15 -15.70 -6.49
N LEU A 173 6.37 -15.67 -7.03
CA LEU A 173 7.57 -16.11 -6.29
C LEU A 173 7.99 -15.12 -5.20
N ILE A 174 7.66 -13.83 -5.33
CA ILE A 174 7.95 -12.80 -4.33
C ILE A 174 6.71 -12.61 -3.43
N PHE A 175 6.31 -13.64 -2.70
CA PHE A 175 5.10 -13.67 -1.87
C PHE A 175 5.31 -13.21 -0.43
N VAL A 176 6.52 -12.82 -0.07
CA VAL A 176 6.91 -12.56 1.33
C VAL A 176 6.22 -11.31 1.86
N ASP A 177 6.16 -10.26 1.02
CA ASP A 177 5.57 -8.97 1.34
C ASP A 177 5.11 -8.27 0.06
N ASP A 178 3.97 -7.61 0.10
CA ASP A 178 3.32 -7.00 -1.06
C ASP A 178 4.01 -5.71 -1.52
N TYR A 179 4.51 -4.88 -0.61
CA TYR A 179 5.28 -3.68 -0.96
C TYR A 179 6.60 -4.03 -1.66
N PHE A 180 7.28 -5.02 -1.10
CA PHE A 180 8.49 -5.57 -1.71
C PHE A 180 8.20 -6.16 -3.09
N ASN A 181 7.11 -6.89 -3.25
CA ASN A 181 6.65 -7.45 -4.52
C ASN A 181 6.45 -6.32 -5.55
N CYS A 182 5.61 -5.32 -5.25
CA CYS A 182 5.26 -4.25 -6.17
C CYS A 182 6.49 -3.57 -6.78
N LEU A 183 7.45 -3.23 -5.98
CA LEU A 183 8.60 -2.46 -6.42
C LEU A 183 9.67 -3.32 -7.08
N THR A 184 9.89 -4.54 -6.56
CA THR A 184 10.91 -5.45 -7.11
C THR A 184 10.48 -6.02 -8.45
N VAL A 185 9.27 -6.56 -8.56
CA VAL A 185 8.74 -7.10 -9.82
C VAL A 185 8.70 -6.00 -10.89
N GLY A 186 8.25 -4.79 -10.53
CA GLY A 186 8.23 -3.64 -11.42
C GLY A 186 9.61 -3.29 -11.96
N SER A 187 10.60 -3.14 -11.09
CA SER A 187 11.96 -2.77 -11.50
C SER A 187 12.62 -3.81 -12.39
N VAL A 188 12.39 -5.08 -12.13
CA VAL A 188 13.00 -6.21 -12.86
C VAL A 188 12.31 -6.46 -14.20
N MET A 189 10.97 -6.46 -14.23
CA MET A 189 10.22 -6.87 -15.41
C MET A 189 9.90 -5.75 -16.40
N ARG A 190 9.96 -4.49 -15.96
CA ARG A 190 9.74 -3.34 -16.82
C ARG A 190 10.56 -3.36 -18.13
N PRO A 191 11.87 -3.58 -18.13
CA PRO A 191 12.64 -3.64 -19.39
C PRO A 191 12.20 -4.77 -20.30
N VAL A 192 11.67 -5.86 -19.75
CA VAL A 192 11.19 -7.02 -20.50
C VAL A 192 9.83 -6.72 -21.13
N THR A 193 8.91 -6.19 -20.36
CA THR A 193 7.55 -5.85 -20.80
C THR A 193 7.55 -4.72 -21.84
N ASP A 194 8.37 -3.70 -21.63
CA ASP A 194 8.55 -2.59 -22.59
C ASP A 194 8.98 -3.11 -23.96
N LYS A 195 9.98 -4.00 -23.97
CA LYS A 195 10.48 -4.57 -25.23
C LYS A 195 9.46 -5.42 -25.96
N HIS A 196 8.49 -5.96 -25.27
CA HIS A 196 7.42 -6.76 -25.84
C HIS A 196 6.11 -5.97 -26.03
N ASN A 197 6.21 -4.63 -25.99
CA ASN A 197 5.07 -3.72 -26.20
C ASN A 197 3.88 -4.01 -25.29
N VAL A 198 4.12 -4.34 -24.02
CA VAL A 198 3.11 -4.42 -22.97
C VAL A 198 2.98 -3.05 -22.34
N SER A 199 1.77 -2.52 -22.20
CA SER A 199 1.56 -1.19 -21.63
C SER A 199 2.01 -1.12 -20.17
N ARG A 200 2.42 0.07 -19.72
CA ARG A 200 2.79 0.30 -18.32
C ARG A 200 1.60 0.09 -17.38
N ALA A 201 0.39 0.41 -17.83
CA ALA A 201 -0.84 0.12 -17.11
C ALA A 201 -1.07 -1.39 -16.91
N LYS A 202 -0.81 -2.20 -17.96
CA LYS A 202 -0.92 -3.66 -17.87
C LYS A 202 0.15 -4.25 -16.95
N LEU A 203 1.38 -3.73 -17.03
CA LEU A 203 2.44 -4.13 -16.10
C LEU A 203 2.05 -3.81 -14.65
N ALA A 204 1.54 -2.61 -14.38
CA ALA A 204 1.08 -2.22 -13.05
C ALA A 204 -0.05 -3.14 -12.55
N TYR A 205 -1.02 -3.47 -13.41
CA TYR A 205 -2.08 -4.41 -13.09
C TYR A 205 -1.56 -5.83 -12.76
N ILE A 206 -0.58 -6.35 -13.51
CA ILE A 206 0.02 -7.66 -13.22
C ILE A 206 0.73 -7.63 -11.86
N ILE A 207 1.47 -6.57 -11.57
CA ILE A 207 2.19 -6.39 -10.30
C ILE A 207 1.19 -6.36 -9.15
N ASP A 208 0.21 -5.46 -9.20
CA ASP A 208 -0.79 -5.27 -8.16
C ASP A 208 -1.60 -6.55 -7.89
N SER A 209 -2.01 -7.24 -8.97
CA SER A 209 -2.73 -8.52 -8.89
C SER A 209 -1.88 -9.70 -8.37
N THR A 210 -0.56 -9.58 -8.34
CA THR A 210 0.35 -10.59 -7.80
C THR A 210 1.02 -10.16 -6.49
N ALA A 211 0.72 -8.99 -5.97
CA ALA A 211 1.20 -8.49 -4.68
C ALA A 211 0.25 -8.94 -3.54
N ALA A 212 -0.67 -8.08 -3.11
CA ALA A 212 -1.59 -8.39 -2.02
C ALA A 212 -2.40 -9.69 -2.24
N PRO A 213 -2.96 -9.99 -3.46
CA PRO A 213 -3.67 -11.25 -3.67
C PRO A 213 -2.83 -12.52 -3.51
N VAL A 214 -1.51 -12.44 -3.75
CA VAL A 214 -0.61 -13.58 -3.52
C VAL A 214 -0.20 -13.65 -2.06
N CYS A 215 0.17 -12.52 -1.44
CA CYS A 215 0.62 -12.49 -0.05
C CYS A 215 -0.45 -12.97 0.93
N ILE A 216 -1.74 -12.64 0.69
CA ILE A 216 -2.86 -13.06 1.57
C ILE A 216 -3.16 -14.56 1.55
N ILE A 217 -2.67 -15.31 0.56
CA ILE A 217 -2.80 -16.76 0.47
C ILE A 217 -1.46 -17.49 0.65
N ALA A 218 -0.38 -16.76 0.92
CA ALA A 218 0.93 -17.33 1.17
C ALA A 218 1.09 -17.67 2.65
N PRO A 219 1.38 -18.95 3.02
CA PRO A 219 1.48 -19.37 4.42
C PRO A 219 2.59 -18.65 5.20
N ILE A 220 3.62 -18.19 4.51
CA ILE A 220 4.78 -17.52 5.09
C ILE A 220 4.89 -16.14 4.47
N SER A 221 4.13 -15.18 4.99
CA SER A 221 4.09 -13.79 4.53
C SER A 221 3.85 -12.84 5.70
N SER A 222 4.12 -11.55 5.49
CA SER A 222 3.75 -10.50 6.45
C SER A 222 2.24 -10.49 6.76
N TRP A 223 1.42 -10.94 5.81
CA TRP A 223 -0.05 -11.02 5.95
C TRP A 223 -0.50 -12.16 6.86
N ALA A 224 0.17 -13.32 6.78
CA ALA A 224 -0.09 -14.44 7.70
C ALA A 224 0.12 -14.01 9.16
N ALA A 225 1.19 -13.25 9.43
CA ALA A 225 1.49 -12.67 10.73
C ALA A 225 0.35 -11.77 11.22
N ALA A 226 -0.08 -10.82 10.38
CA ALA A 226 -1.12 -9.86 10.74
C ALA A 226 -2.45 -10.53 11.05
N VAL A 227 -2.92 -11.44 10.18
CA VAL A 227 -4.20 -12.13 10.37
C VAL A 227 -4.19 -12.99 11.63
N THR A 228 -3.07 -13.71 11.90
CA THR A 228 -2.89 -14.51 13.11
C THR A 228 -3.09 -13.67 14.38
N GLY A 229 -2.56 -12.44 14.40
CA GLY A 229 -2.69 -11.53 15.55
C GLY A 229 -4.11 -11.03 15.82
N PHE A 230 -5.03 -11.11 14.85
CA PHE A 230 -6.41 -10.64 14.99
C PHE A 230 -7.43 -11.73 15.36
N VAL A 231 -7.00 -12.99 15.54
CA VAL A 231 -7.87 -14.10 15.94
C VAL A 231 -7.66 -14.40 17.43
N PRO A 232 -8.46 -13.83 18.34
CA PRO A 232 -8.28 -14.00 19.78
C PRO A 232 -8.66 -15.40 20.24
N GLY A 233 -7.83 -16.03 21.07
CA GLY A 233 -8.15 -17.29 21.77
C GLY A 233 -8.05 -18.58 20.96
N GLU A 234 -7.73 -18.50 19.68
CA GLU A 234 -7.55 -19.63 18.76
C GLU A 234 -6.09 -19.71 18.29
N ASP A 235 -5.71 -20.85 17.70
CA ASP A 235 -4.50 -20.92 16.88
C ASP A 235 -4.71 -20.13 15.58
N GLY A 236 -4.45 -18.83 15.63
CA GLY A 236 -4.69 -17.90 14.54
C GLY A 236 -3.98 -18.31 13.25
N PHE A 237 -2.80 -18.94 13.34
CA PHE A 237 -2.08 -19.45 12.18
C PHE A 237 -2.85 -20.61 11.51
N SER A 238 -3.38 -21.55 12.30
CA SER A 238 -4.20 -22.64 11.78
C SER A 238 -5.48 -22.12 11.11
N VAL A 239 -6.15 -21.15 11.73
CA VAL A 239 -7.32 -20.48 11.13
C VAL A 239 -6.98 -19.82 9.81
N PHE A 240 -5.84 -19.09 9.73
CA PHE A 240 -5.37 -18.49 8.51
C PHE A 240 -5.13 -19.52 7.40
N ILE A 241 -4.40 -20.62 7.68
CA ILE A 241 -4.12 -21.68 6.70
C ILE A 241 -5.43 -22.30 6.19
N ASN A 242 -6.37 -22.58 7.07
CA ASN A 242 -7.66 -23.15 6.70
C ASN A 242 -8.56 -22.17 5.91
N ALA A 243 -8.34 -20.87 6.04
CA ALA A 243 -9.05 -19.85 5.29
C ALA A 243 -8.53 -19.65 3.85
N ILE A 244 -7.26 -20.01 3.57
CA ILE A 244 -6.64 -19.83 2.24
C ILE A 244 -7.49 -20.43 1.10
N PRO A 245 -7.97 -21.69 1.15
CA PRO A 245 -8.73 -22.28 0.04
C PRO A 245 -10.06 -21.57 -0.25
N TYR A 246 -10.61 -20.84 0.73
CA TYR A 246 -11.84 -20.07 0.60
C TYR A 246 -11.59 -18.61 0.17
N ASN A 247 -10.34 -18.19 0.00
CA ASN A 247 -10.05 -16.81 -0.46
C ASN A 247 -10.31 -16.69 -1.97
N PHE A 248 -11.62 -16.62 -2.32
CA PHE A 248 -12.03 -16.63 -3.71
C PHE A 248 -11.47 -15.44 -4.50
N TYR A 249 -11.42 -14.23 -3.90
CA TYR A 249 -10.92 -13.08 -4.64
C TYR A 249 -9.46 -13.25 -5.06
N ALA A 250 -8.58 -13.66 -4.16
CA ALA A 250 -7.17 -13.88 -4.46
C ALA A 250 -6.98 -15.00 -5.50
N LEU A 251 -7.61 -16.16 -5.28
CA LEU A 251 -7.51 -17.31 -6.17
C LEU A 251 -8.07 -17.03 -7.57
N LEU A 252 -9.22 -16.35 -7.65
CA LEU A 252 -9.86 -16.00 -8.92
C LEU A 252 -9.15 -14.83 -9.62
N THR A 253 -8.50 -13.91 -8.89
CA THR A 253 -7.65 -12.85 -9.47
C THR A 253 -6.46 -13.45 -10.20
N ILE A 254 -5.75 -14.39 -9.58
CA ILE A 254 -4.62 -15.09 -10.21
C ILE A 254 -5.11 -15.90 -11.41
N THR A 255 -6.24 -16.60 -11.27
CA THR A 255 -6.87 -17.36 -12.36
C THR A 255 -7.24 -16.44 -13.53
N MET A 256 -7.90 -15.31 -13.23
CA MET A 256 -8.28 -14.29 -14.21
C MET A 256 -7.04 -13.75 -14.94
N LEU A 257 -5.99 -13.42 -14.20
CA LEU A 257 -4.75 -12.87 -14.74
C LEU A 257 -4.09 -13.84 -15.73
N VAL A 258 -3.98 -15.11 -15.37
CA VAL A 258 -3.42 -16.15 -16.24
C VAL A 258 -4.28 -16.34 -17.49
N PHE A 259 -5.59 -16.42 -17.36
CA PHE A 259 -6.49 -16.60 -18.51
C PHE A 259 -6.53 -15.38 -19.43
N LEU A 260 -6.52 -14.15 -18.89
CA LEU A 260 -6.38 -12.91 -19.69
C LEU A 260 -5.17 -12.98 -20.60
N VAL A 261 -4.02 -13.37 -20.05
CA VAL A 261 -2.75 -13.44 -20.78
C VAL A 261 -2.77 -14.57 -21.82
N ILE A 262 -3.20 -15.77 -21.45
CA ILE A 262 -3.21 -16.93 -22.37
C ILE A 262 -4.23 -16.74 -23.50
N LEU A 263 -5.41 -16.21 -23.20
CA LEU A 263 -6.45 -15.97 -24.19
C LEU A 263 -6.18 -14.72 -25.04
N GLY A 264 -5.25 -13.85 -24.60
CA GLY A 264 -4.94 -12.60 -25.27
C GLY A 264 -6.13 -11.64 -25.32
N VAL A 265 -6.88 -11.56 -24.22
CA VAL A 265 -8.13 -10.77 -24.14
C VAL A 265 -7.93 -9.59 -23.22
N ASP A 266 -8.18 -8.40 -23.75
CA ASP A 266 -8.29 -7.18 -22.96
C ASP A 266 -9.64 -6.51 -23.22
N TYR A 267 -10.22 -5.91 -22.18
CA TYR A 267 -11.50 -5.20 -22.26
C TYR A 267 -11.50 -3.95 -21.40
N GLY A 268 -12.52 -3.12 -21.56
CA GLY A 268 -12.59 -1.84 -20.89
C GLY A 268 -11.44 -0.91 -21.30
N PRO A 269 -11.03 0.01 -20.42
CA PRO A 269 -9.97 0.98 -20.73
C PRO A 269 -8.60 0.33 -21.01
N MET A 270 -8.31 -0.82 -20.39
CA MET A 270 -7.06 -1.55 -20.61
C MET A 270 -6.86 -1.94 -22.08
N LYS A 271 -7.94 -2.29 -22.80
CA LYS A 271 -7.87 -2.64 -24.24
C LYS A 271 -7.21 -1.51 -25.04
N LYS A 272 -7.61 -0.25 -24.80
CA LYS A 272 -7.03 0.91 -25.49
C LYS A 272 -5.54 1.09 -25.14
N HIS A 273 -5.15 0.88 -23.87
CA HIS A 273 -3.74 0.98 -23.48
C HIS A 273 -2.89 -0.11 -24.14
N GLU A 274 -3.41 -1.32 -24.28
CA GLU A 274 -2.72 -2.43 -24.91
C GLU A 274 -2.65 -2.29 -26.43
N GLU A 275 -3.68 -1.72 -27.07
CA GLU A 275 -3.66 -1.36 -28.50
C GLU A 275 -2.63 -0.26 -28.80
N ASN A 276 -2.55 0.78 -27.97
CA ASN A 276 -1.55 1.83 -28.10
C ASN A 276 -0.13 1.30 -27.86
N ALA A 277 0.05 0.43 -26.87
CA ALA A 277 1.34 -0.20 -26.60
C ALA A 277 1.81 -1.08 -27.77
N ALA A 278 0.91 -1.81 -28.43
CA ALA A 278 1.22 -2.59 -29.62
C ALA A 278 1.76 -1.69 -30.76
N ASN A 279 1.32 -0.42 -30.83
CA ASN A 279 1.78 0.60 -31.78
C ASN A 279 3.00 1.40 -31.27
N GLY A 280 3.58 1.04 -30.11
CA GLY A 280 4.79 1.64 -29.55
C GLY A 280 4.55 2.71 -28.49
N ASP A 281 3.31 3.10 -28.18
CA ASP A 281 3.00 4.02 -27.08
C ASP A 281 2.64 3.25 -25.80
N LEU A 282 3.61 3.05 -24.94
CA LEU A 282 3.49 2.28 -23.71
C LEU A 282 2.65 2.98 -22.62
N PHE A 283 2.40 4.28 -22.76
CA PHE A 283 1.82 5.11 -21.70
C PHE A 283 0.38 5.56 -21.98
N THR A 284 0.02 5.72 -23.23
CA THR A 284 -1.30 6.21 -23.70
C THR A 284 -1.60 7.68 -23.37
N THR A 285 -1.05 8.22 -22.26
CA THR A 285 -1.22 9.61 -21.84
C THR A 285 0.09 10.38 -21.91
N SER A 286 -0.01 11.72 -21.97
CA SER A 286 1.17 12.62 -22.03
C SER A 286 1.88 12.77 -20.69
N ASP A 287 1.20 12.45 -19.59
CA ASP A 287 1.81 12.53 -18.25
C ASP A 287 2.87 11.44 -18.09
N ARG A 288 4.11 11.89 -17.88
CA ARG A 288 5.30 11.07 -17.69
C ARG A 288 6.05 11.42 -16.41
N SER A 289 5.37 12.01 -15.45
CA SER A 289 5.95 12.44 -14.17
C SER A 289 6.60 11.29 -13.37
N PHE A 290 6.20 10.05 -13.64
CA PHE A 290 6.75 8.84 -13.01
C PHE A 290 7.90 8.20 -13.80
N VAL A 291 8.24 8.73 -14.97
CA VAL A 291 9.35 8.20 -15.78
C VAL A 291 10.62 8.91 -15.36
N ASN A 292 11.54 8.18 -14.73
CA ASN A 292 12.87 8.71 -14.46
C ASN A 292 13.62 8.92 -15.77
N GLU A 293 14.20 10.11 -15.98
CA GLU A 293 15.14 10.34 -17.07
C GLU A 293 16.28 9.32 -16.98
N GLU A 294 16.62 8.71 -18.11
CA GLU A 294 17.71 7.74 -18.17
C GLU A 294 19.02 8.41 -17.74
N ALA A 295 19.49 8.11 -16.53
CA ALA A 295 20.86 8.43 -16.14
C ALA A 295 21.83 7.80 -17.14
N GLN A 296 23.05 8.37 -17.28
CA GLN A 296 24.09 7.83 -18.17
C GLN A 296 24.31 6.33 -17.87
N VAL A 297 23.77 5.48 -18.73
CA VAL A 297 23.80 4.03 -18.56
C VAL A 297 25.14 3.47 -19.01
N ASN A 298 25.82 2.71 -18.16
CA ASN A 298 27.02 1.99 -18.53
C ASN A 298 26.70 0.95 -19.62
N THR A 299 27.27 1.12 -20.80
CA THR A 299 27.05 0.22 -21.94
C THR A 299 27.69 -1.15 -21.78
N LYS A 300 28.59 -1.33 -20.80
CA LYS A 300 29.32 -2.59 -20.48
C LYS A 300 28.66 -3.40 -19.37
N GLY A 301 27.47 -3.00 -18.90
CA GLY A 301 26.73 -3.72 -17.87
C GLY A 301 26.41 -5.16 -18.26
N SER A 302 26.35 -6.04 -17.29
CA SER A 302 26.02 -7.46 -17.43
C SER A 302 24.71 -7.80 -16.71
N VAL A 303 24.10 -8.93 -17.06
CA VAL A 303 22.90 -9.45 -16.37
C VAL A 303 23.10 -9.58 -14.84
N TYR A 304 24.33 -9.90 -14.43
CA TYR A 304 24.69 -10.02 -13.01
C TYR A 304 24.59 -8.69 -12.27
N ASP A 305 24.68 -7.56 -12.95
CA ASP A 305 24.58 -6.22 -12.36
C ASP A 305 23.11 -5.82 -12.04
N LEU A 306 22.14 -6.64 -12.43
CA LEU A 306 20.77 -6.58 -11.94
C LEU A 306 20.47 -7.75 -10.99
N VAL A 307 20.78 -8.99 -11.42
CA VAL A 307 20.33 -10.20 -10.72
C VAL A 307 20.95 -10.29 -9.32
N ILE A 308 22.24 -10.01 -9.17
CA ILE A 308 22.92 -10.11 -7.87
C ILE A 308 22.35 -9.10 -6.86
N PRO A 309 22.22 -7.79 -7.15
CA PRO A 309 21.57 -6.85 -6.24
C PRO A 309 20.14 -7.23 -5.85
N VAL A 310 19.34 -7.73 -6.79
CA VAL A 310 17.96 -8.17 -6.50
C VAL A 310 17.95 -9.39 -5.58
N VAL A 311 18.78 -10.41 -5.85
CA VAL A 311 18.90 -11.59 -4.98
C VAL A 311 19.42 -11.20 -3.59
N LEU A 312 20.40 -10.30 -3.51
CA LEU A 312 20.90 -9.76 -2.24
C LEU A 312 19.78 -9.02 -1.48
N LEU A 313 18.98 -8.21 -2.18
CA LEU A 313 17.85 -7.51 -1.58
C LEU A 313 16.85 -8.50 -0.99
N ILE A 314 16.47 -9.54 -1.75
CA ILE A 314 15.57 -10.59 -1.27
C ILE A 314 16.14 -11.26 -0.01
N ILE A 315 17.39 -11.72 -0.06
CA ILE A 315 18.03 -12.40 1.08
C ILE A 315 18.09 -11.48 2.29
N CYS A 316 18.52 -10.23 2.13
CA CYS A 316 18.64 -9.28 3.23
C CYS A 316 17.26 -8.93 3.82
N CYS A 317 16.23 -8.71 2.99
CA CYS A 317 14.87 -8.39 3.48
C CYS A 317 14.26 -9.59 4.21
N VAL A 318 14.34 -10.80 3.66
CA VAL A 318 13.89 -12.03 4.34
C VAL A 318 14.62 -12.21 5.67
N THR A 319 15.95 -12.02 5.69
CA THR A 319 16.74 -12.08 6.93
C THR A 319 16.30 -11.00 7.92
N GLY A 320 16.03 -9.78 7.46
CA GLY A 320 15.53 -8.68 8.29
C GLY A 320 14.17 -9.00 8.91
N MET A 321 13.25 -9.60 8.14
CA MET A 321 11.93 -10.00 8.63
C MET A 321 12.03 -11.08 9.71
N ILE A 322 12.76 -12.18 9.47
CA ILE A 322 12.93 -13.24 10.48
C ILE A 322 13.72 -12.74 11.72
N TYR A 323 14.62 -11.76 11.53
CA TYR A 323 15.30 -11.09 12.64
C TYR A 323 14.32 -10.31 13.51
N SER A 324 13.46 -9.47 12.91
CA SER A 324 12.44 -8.70 13.65
C SER A 324 11.44 -9.61 14.38
N GLY A 325 11.16 -10.80 13.83
CA GLY A 325 10.29 -11.80 14.45
C GLY A 325 10.93 -12.73 15.48
N GLY A 326 12.22 -12.50 15.84
CA GLY A 326 12.88 -13.21 16.95
C GLY A 326 13.55 -14.54 16.61
N PHE A 327 13.81 -14.86 15.33
CA PHE A 327 14.49 -16.10 14.91
C PHE A 327 15.82 -16.32 15.63
N PHE A 328 16.65 -15.28 15.70
CA PHE A 328 17.96 -15.34 16.37
C PHE A 328 17.87 -15.36 17.89
N SER A 329 16.67 -15.18 18.44
CA SER A 329 16.36 -15.30 19.89
C SER A 329 15.77 -16.66 20.24
N GLY A 330 15.64 -17.60 19.28
CA GLY A 330 15.24 -18.98 19.51
C GLY A 330 13.83 -19.35 19.00
N SER A 331 13.09 -18.43 18.38
CA SER A 331 11.81 -18.75 17.76
C SER A 331 12.00 -19.61 16.50
N SER A 332 11.00 -20.45 16.20
CA SER A 332 11.01 -21.23 14.96
C SER A 332 10.92 -20.31 13.72
N PHE A 333 11.29 -20.81 12.54
CA PHE A 333 11.24 -20.04 11.30
C PHE A 333 9.82 -19.54 11.00
N VAL A 334 8.80 -20.38 11.15
CA VAL A 334 7.38 -20.04 10.93
C VAL A 334 6.91 -18.99 11.94
N GLU A 335 7.22 -19.20 13.21
CA GLU A 335 6.87 -18.28 14.29
C GLU A 335 7.55 -16.92 14.11
N SER A 336 8.80 -16.89 13.68
CA SER A 336 9.54 -15.67 13.41
C SER A 336 8.94 -14.89 12.23
N PHE A 337 8.45 -15.58 11.19
CA PHE A 337 7.69 -14.91 10.14
C PHE A 337 6.34 -14.38 10.64
N SER A 338 5.62 -15.16 11.44
CA SER A 338 4.34 -14.74 12.04
C SER A 338 4.47 -13.52 12.95
N ASN A 339 5.59 -13.37 13.65
CA ASN A 339 5.86 -12.26 14.55
C ASN A 339 6.69 -11.13 13.91
N SER A 340 6.94 -11.18 12.60
CA SER A 340 7.81 -10.21 11.93
C SER A 340 7.14 -8.83 11.84
N ASP A 341 7.94 -7.79 12.09
CA ASP A 341 7.61 -6.42 11.72
C ASP A 341 8.16 -6.14 10.32
N ALA A 342 7.26 -6.08 9.32
CA ALA A 342 7.65 -5.88 7.94
C ALA A 342 8.38 -4.56 7.73
N SER A 343 7.95 -3.46 8.40
CA SER A 343 8.57 -2.15 8.22
C SER A 343 10.02 -2.14 8.71
N VAL A 344 10.28 -2.73 9.87
CA VAL A 344 11.63 -2.88 10.43
C VAL A 344 12.46 -3.83 9.59
N GLY A 345 11.90 -5.00 9.23
CA GLY A 345 12.59 -6.03 8.45
C GLY A 345 13.00 -5.54 7.06
N LEU A 346 12.11 -4.87 6.36
CA LEU A 346 12.37 -4.32 5.03
C LEU A 346 13.34 -3.15 5.06
N ALA A 347 13.20 -2.21 6.03
CA ALA A 347 14.13 -1.09 6.17
C ALA A 347 15.56 -1.59 6.46
N LEU A 348 15.74 -2.46 7.45
CA LEU A 348 17.05 -3.03 7.77
C LEU A 348 17.62 -3.84 6.60
N GLY A 349 16.83 -4.74 6.03
CA GLY A 349 17.26 -5.59 4.92
C GLY A 349 17.69 -4.78 3.70
N SER A 350 16.93 -3.76 3.34
CA SER A 350 17.28 -2.89 2.21
C SER A 350 18.54 -2.05 2.45
N ILE A 351 18.77 -1.55 3.68
CA ILE A 351 20.01 -0.85 4.04
C ILE A 351 21.23 -1.76 3.83
N PHE A 352 21.19 -2.98 4.36
CA PHE A 352 22.29 -3.94 4.17
C PHE A 352 22.46 -4.30 2.69
N ALA A 353 21.38 -4.53 1.97
CA ALA A 353 21.43 -4.80 0.54
C ALA A 353 22.06 -3.66 -0.26
N LEU A 354 21.72 -2.41 0.07
CA LEU A 354 22.31 -1.20 -0.55
C LEU A 354 23.82 -1.16 -0.31
N ILE A 355 24.26 -1.32 0.95
CA ILE A 355 25.69 -1.29 1.33
C ILE A 355 26.46 -2.37 0.58
N ILE A 356 25.95 -3.62 0.57
CA ILE A 356 26.60 -4.75 -0.11
C ILE A 356 26.62 -4.51 -1.64
N THR A 357 25.56 -3.95 -2.20
CA THR A 357 25.47 -3.63 -3.65
C THR A 357 26.49 -2.56 -4.05
N ILE A 358 26.65 -1.51 -3.24
CA ILE A 358 27.66 -0.47 -3.48
C ILE A 358 29.07 -1.07 -3.41
N ALA A 359 29.33 -1.91 -2.40
CA ALA A 359 30.61 -2.63 -2.29
C ALA A 359 30.85 -3.55 -3.50
N PHE A 360 29.85 -4.32 -3.93
CA PHE A 360 29.88 -5.18 -5.10
C PHE A 360 30.26 -4.43 -6.38
N TYR A 361 29.59 -3.29 -6.66
CA TYR A 361 29.91 -2.50 -7.85
C TYR A 361 31.27 -1.83 -7.77
N SER A 362 31.68 -1.37 -6.59
CA SER A 362 32.99 -0.74 -6.36
C SER A 362 34.14 -1.73 -6.55
N VAL A 363 34.03 -2.94 -5.97
CA VAL A 363 35.04 -4.02 -6.10
C VAL A 363 35.16 -4.47 -7.55
N ARG A 364 34.04 -4.63 -8.25
CA ARG A 364 34.04 -4.99 -9.68
C ARG A 364 34.40 -3.84 -10.60
N LYS A 365 34.59 -2.64 -10.08
CA LYS A 365 34.85 -1.40 -10.86
C LYS A 365 33.79 -1.13 -11.94
N VAL A 366 32.55 -1.51 -11.70
CA VAL A 366 31.41 -1.26 -12.59
C VAL A 366 30.97 0.20 -12.47
N LEU A 367 30.88 0.69 -11.24
CA LEU A 367 30.59 2.07 -10.90
C LEU A 367 31.66 2.65 -9.97
N SER A 368 31.96 3.95 -10.11
CA SER A 368 32.75 4.66 -9.10
C SER A 368 31.91 4.93 -7.85
N PHE A 369 32.56 5.04 -6.69
CA PHE A 369 31.88 5.36 -5.42
C PHE A 369 31.07 6.66 -5.52
N THR A 370 31.60 7.66 -6.22
CA THR A 370 30.91 8.94 -6.45
C THR A 370 29.59 8.75 -7.20
N ILE A 371 29.58 7.92 -8.26
CA ILE A 371 28.35 7.61 -9.00
C ILE A 371 27.36 6.88 -8.08
N CYS A 372 27.82 5.93 -7.27
CA CYS A 372 26.97 5.24 -6.31
C CYS A 372 26.31 6.21 -5.32
N MET A 373 27.08 7.17 -4.78
CA MET A 373 26.52 8.17 -3.86
C MET A 373 25.51 9.11 -4.54
N ASN A 374 25.74 9.48 -5.79
CA ASN A 374 24.79 10.29 -6.55
C ASN A 374 23.47 9.55 -6.85
N CYS A 375 23.49 8.23 -6.95
CA CYS A 375 22.27 7.43 -7.13
C CYS A 375 21.32 7.47 -5.92
N ILE A 376 21.81 7.74 -4.72
CA ILE A 376 20.98 7.79 -3.51
C ILE A 376 19.96 8.96 -3.59
N PRO A 377 20.38 10.22 -3.76
CA PRO A 377 19.44 11.33 -3.90
C PRO A 377 18.57 11.25 -5.16
N GLU A 378 19.09 10.69 -6.28
CA GLU A 378 18.27 10.48 -7.47
C GLU A 378 17.19 9.43 -7.24
N GLY A 379 17.49 8.33 -6.56
CA GLY A 379 16.51 7.35 -6.13
C GLY A 379 15.45 7.93 -5.19
N PHE A 380 15.87 8.80 -4.25
CA PHE A 380 14.93 9.52 -3.38
C PHE A 380 13.95 10.37 -4.20
N LYS A 381 14.46 11.18 -5.13
CA LYS A 381 13.62 12.02 -6.02
C LYS A 381 12.60 11.18 -6.80
N ALA A 382 13.02 10.00 -7.26
CA ALA A 382 12.17 9.09 -8.00
C ALA A 382 10.97 8.58 -7.18
N MET A 383 11.12 8.47 -5.86
CA MET A 383 10.07 7.98 -4.95
C MET A 383 9.22 9.12 -4.34
N VAL A 384 9.60 10.39 -4.51
CA VAL A 384 8.84 11.53 -3.97
C VAL A 384 7.36 11.51 -4.32
N PRO A 385 6.93 11.23 -5.56
CA PRO A 385 5.50 11.15 -5.88
C PRO A 385 4.76 10.11 -5.01
N ALA A 386 5.31 8.90 -4.90
CA ALA A 386 4.72 7.84 -4.09
C ALA A 386 4.69 8.21 -2.59
N ILE A 387 5.76 8.81 -2.07
CA ILE A 387 5.85 9.27 -0.68
C ILE A 387 4.77 10.30 -0.36
N ILE A 388 4.53 11.27 -1.25
CA ILE A 388 3.50 12.30 -1.05
C ILE A 388 2.11 11.66 -1.05
N ILE A 389 1.81 10.77 -2.01
CA ILE A 389 0.51 10.10 -2.09
C ILE A 389 0.27 9.25 -0.84
N LEU A 390 1.26 8.43 -0.43
CA LEU A 390 1.17 7.62 0.79
C LEU A 390 0.93 8.47 2.03
N THR A 391 1.70 9.56 2.20
CA THR A 391 1.52 10.48 3.33
C THR A 391 0.11 11.06 3.39
N PHE A 392 -0.44 11.46 2.24
CA PHE A 392 -1.80 12.00 2.17
C PHE A 392 -2.86 10.90 2.38
N ALA A 393 -2.66 9.69 1.84
CA ALA A 393 -3.55 8.56 2.03
C ALA A 393 -3.64 8.16 3.52
N TRP A 394 -2.48 8.02 4.20
CA TRP A 394 -2.44 7.75 5.63
C TRP A 394 -3.05 8.88 6.46
N THR A 395 -2.86 10.14 6.05
CA THR A 395 -3.49 11.29 6.70
C THR A 395 -5.01 11.24 6.53
N LEU A 396 -5.51 10.95 5.34
CA LEU A 396 -6.94 10.77 5.07
C LEU A 396 -7.53 9.62 5.91
N LYS A 397 -6.79 8.49 6.01
CA LYS A 397 -7.14 7.38 6.90
C LYS A 397 -7.24 7.85 8.35
N ALA A 398 -6.26 8.60 8.87
CA ALA A 398 -6.28 9.13 10.23
C ALA A 398 -7.48 10.04 10.48
N MET A 399 -7.87 10.87 9.50
CA MET A 399 -9.09 11.68 9.57
C MET A 399 -10.36 10.81 9.61
N THR A 400 -10.42 9.77 8.79
CA THR A 400 -11.53 8.82 8.72
C THR A 400 -11.67 8.02 10.02
N ASP A 401 -10.56 7.56 10.58
CA ASP A 401 -10.51 6.82 11.85
C ASP A 401 -10.96 7.71 13.03
N SER A 402 -10.53 8.97 13.06
CA SER A 402 -10.93 9.94 14.10
C SER A 402 -12.42 10.26 14.09
N LEU A 403 -13.11 10.07 12.95
CA LEU A 403 -14.55 10.18 12.81
C LEU A 403 -15.29 8.87 13.15
N GLY A 404 -14.59 7.80 13.49
CA GLY A 404 -15.21 6.54 13.90
C GLY A 404 -15.86 5.75 12.75
N ALA A 405 -15.22 5.71 11.56
CA ALA A 405 -15.71 4.91 10.43
C ALA A 405 -15.80 3.42 10.78
N ALA A 406 -14.79 2.88 11.46
CA ALA A 406 -14.75 1.50 11.87
C ALA A 406 -15.89 1.10 12.84
N PRO A 407 -16.13 1.81 13.95
CA PRO A 407 -17.30 1.56 14.82
C PRO A 407 -18.64 1.67 14.10
N TYR A 408 -18.78 2.60 13.15
CA TYR A 408 -20.00 2.74 12.36
C TYR A 408 -20.29 1.49 11.52
N VAL A 409 -19.30 0.99 10.78
CA VAL A 409 -19.42 -0.21 9.96
C VAL A 409 -19.66 -1.45 10.83
N ALA A 410 -18.95 -1.58 11.96
CA ALA A 410 -19.17 -2.66 12.92
C ALA A 410 -20.60 -2.69 13.48
N GLY A 411 -21.15 -1.52 13.82
CA GLY A 411 -22.54 -1.39 14.29
C GLY A 411 -23.58 -1.81 13.23
N MET A 412 -23.33 -1.47 11.97
CA MET A 412 -24.16 -1.91 10.84
C MET A 412 -24.14 -3.44 10.68
N MET A 413 -22.97 -4.08 10.79
CA MET A 413 -22.85 -5.53 10.67
C MET A 413 -23.57 -6.27 11.80
N GLN A 414 -23.39 -5.85 13.04
CA GLN A 414 -24.03 -6.47 14.20
C GLN A 414 -25.56 -6.41 14.14
N SER A 415 -26.12 -5.32 13.63
CA SER A 415 -27.58 -5.17 13.52
C SER A 415 -28.21 -6.04 12.43
N SER A 416 -27.42 -6.49 11.44
CA SER A 416 -27.91 -7.22 10.25
C SER A 416 -27.83 -8.75 10.38
N ALA A 417 -27.15 -9.31 11.41
CA ALA A 417 -26.78 -10.72 11.49
C ALA A 417 -27.93 -11.72 11.76
N ALA A 418 -29.03 -11.29 12.38
CA ALA A 418 -30.03 -12.21 12.98
C ALA A 418 -30.86 -13.05 12.01
N GLY A 419 -30.87 -12.79 10.69
CA GLY A 419 -31.71 -13.52 9.73
C GLY A 419 -30.97 -14.09 8.49
N LEU A 420 -29.67 -13.84 8.35
CA LEU A 420 -28.95 -14.06 7.09
C LEU A 420 -27.64 -14.86 7.24
N MET A 421 -27.54 -15.76 8.22
CA MET A 421 -26.31 -16.48 8.58
C MET A 421 -25.58 -17.11 7.37
N ASN A 422 -26.31 -17.75 6.46
CA ASN A 422 -25.71 -18.35 5.26
C ASN A 422 -25.26 -17.32 4.22
N MET A 423 -25.81 -16.11 4.24
CA MET A 423 -25.42 -14.99 3.38
C MET A 423 -24.29 -14.15 3.97
N LEU A 424 -24.00 -14.31 5.28
CA LEU A 424 -23.02 -13.46 5.96
C LEU A 424 -21.63 -13.45 5.30
N PRO A 425 -21.05 -14.57 4.82
CA PRO A 425 -19.76 -14.51 4.13
C PRO A 425 -19.78 -13.57 2.91
N ALA A 426 -20.86 -13.61 2.12
CA ALA A 426 -21.00 -12.71 0.96
C ALA A 426 -21.20 -11.25 1.40
N ILE A 427 -21.96 -11.00 2.46
CA ILE A 427 -22.16 -9.67 3.03
C ILE A 427 -20.83 -9.13 3.61
N ILE A 428 -20.09 -9.94 4.38
CA ILE A 428 -18.78 -9.60 4.94
C ILE A 428 -17.79 -9.25 3.83
N PHE A 429 -17.80 -10.02 2.74
CA PHE A 429 -16.97 -9.72 1.57
C PHE A 429 -17.28 -8.33 1.01
N VAL A 430 -18.55 -7.99 0.79
CA VAL A 430 -18.96 -6.67 0.27
C VAL A 430 -18.63 -5.53 1.24
N VAL A 431 -18.87 -5.74 2.54
CA VAL A 431 -18.54 -4.76 3.59
C VAL A 431 -17.03 -4.55 3.64
N GLY A 432 -16.24 -5.63 3.60
CA GLY A 432 -14.78 -5.57 3.52
C GLY A 432 -14.30 -4.82 2.29
N CYS A 433 -14.89 -5.09 1.10
CA CYS A 433 -14.60 -4.33 -0.12
C CYS A 433 -14.88 -2.84 0.05
N GLY A 434 -16.06 -2.48 0.58
CA GLY A 434 -16.45 -1.08 0.77
C GLY A 434 -15.54 -0.35 1.78
N LEU A 435 -15.22 -0.99 2.88
CA LEU A 435 -14.37 -0.42 3.92
C LEU A 435 -12.93 -0.25 3.45
N ALA A 436 -12.34 -1.29 2.84
CA ALA A 436 -10.98 -1.20 2.31
C ALA A 436 -10.86 -0.20 1.16
N PHE A 437 -11.85 -0.15 0.27
CA PHE A 437 -11.91 0.85 -0.79
C PHE A 437 -11.93 2.28 -0.23
N ALA A 438 -12.71 2.52 0.83
CA ALA A 438 -12.86 3.84 1.45
C ALA A 438 -11.66 4.22 2.31
N THR A 439 -10.94 3.27 2.91
CA THR A 439 -9.80 3.54 3.79
C THR A 439 -8.45 3.41 3.09
N GLY A 440 -8.40 2.77 1.93
CA GLY A 440 -7.17 2.51 1.18
C GLY A 440 -6.24 1.53 1.90
N THR A 441 -6.78 0.66 2.75
CA THR A 441 -5.96 -0.32 3.48
C THR A 441 -6.69 -1.63 3.75
N SER A 442 -6.07 -2.72 3.35
CA SER A 442 -6.53 -4.06 3.69
C SER A 442 -6.33 -4.37 5.18
N TRP A 443 -5.15 -4.00 5.72
CA TRP A 443 -4.75 -4.33 7.09
C TRP A 443 -5.70 -3.73 8.14
N GLY A 444 -6.05 -2.45 7.99
CA GLY A 444 -7.03 -1.79 8.85
C GLY A 444 -8.41 -2.45 8.76
N THR A 445 -8.78 -2.88 7.56
CA THR A 445 -10.10 -3.48 7.30
C THR A 445 -10.24 -4.84 7.97
N PHE A 446 -9.32 -5.79 7.74
CA PHE A 446 -9.46 -7.10 8.37
C PHE A 446 -9.14 -7.06 9.87
N GLY A 447 -8.29 -6.15 10.34
CA GLY A 447 -8.05 -5.94 11.77
C GLY A 447 -9.31 -5.54 12.55
N ILE A 448 -10.25 -4.85 11.90
CA ILE A 448 -11.56 -4.51 12.48
C ILE A 448 -12.55 -5.66 12.33
N LEU A 449 -12.63 -6.25 11.13
CA LEU A 449 -13.71 -7.19 10.80
C LEU A 449 -13.45 -8.60 11.34
N ILE A 450 -12.20 -9.09 11.42
CA ILE A 450 -11.91 -10.45 11.90
C ILE A 450 -12.39 -10.68 13.33
N PRO A 451 -12.11 -9.81 14.33
CA PRO A 451 -12.62 -10.00 15.68
C PRO A 451 -14.15 -10.05 15.75
N ILE A 452 -14.84 -9.27 14.90
CA ILE A 452 -16.31 -9.28 14.82
C ILE A 452 -16.80 -10.62 14.25
N VAL A 453 -16.15 -11.10 13.19
CA VAL A 453 -16.48 -12.39 12.54
C VAL A 453 -16.29 -13.55 13.52
N VAL A 454 -15.18 -13.56 14.27
CA VAL A 454 -14.92 -14.58 15.31
C VAL A 454 -16.03 -14.60 16.35
N ALA A 455 -16.43 -13.43 16.85
CA ALA A 455 -17.51 -13.33 17.85
C ALA A 455 -18.88 -13.78 17.29
N VAL A 456 -19.20 -13.48 16.03
CA VAL A 456 -20.47 -13.86 15.38
C VAL A 456 -20.56 -15.38 15.15
N PHE A 457 -19.44 -16.01 14.78
CA PHE A 457 -19.40 -17.44 14.42
C PHE A 457 -18.72 -18.34 15.45
N GLU A 458 -18.61 -17.91 16.72
CA GLU A 458 -17.98 -18.67 17.81
C GLU A 458 -18.47 -20.14 17.91
N ARG A 459 -19.75 -20.39 17.58
CA ARG A 459 -20.37 -21.71 17.63
C ARG A 459 -20.35 -22.51 16.33
N ASP A 460 -19.82 -21.95 15.24
CA ASP A 460 -19.74 -22.59 13.93
C ASP A 460 -18.34 -22.38 13.32
N PRO A 461 -17.34 -23.21 13.71
CA PRO A 461 -15.95 -23.05 13.29
C PRO A 461 -15.77 -23.10 11.76
N GLN A 462 -16.57 -23.89 11.05
CA GLN A 462 -16.48 -23.96 9.57
C GLN A 462 -16.94 -22.65 8.94
N MET A 463 -18.06 -22.10 9.40
CA MET A 463 -18.55 -20.83 8.88
C MET A 463 -17.64 -19.67 9.31
N MET A 464 -17.03 -19.73 10.50
CA MET A 464 -16.04 -18.77 10.96
C MET A 464 -14.84 -18.70 9.98
N ILE A 465 -14.27 -19.82 9.59
CA ILE A 465 -13.16 -19.90 8.62
C ILE A 465 -13.57 -19.30 7.27
N ILE A 466 -14.76 -19.65 6.76
CA ILE A 466 -15.28 -19.11 5.49
C ILE A 466 -15.49 -17.60 5.61
N ALA A 467 -16.03 -17.11 6.71
CA ALA A 467 -16.29 -15.69 6.94
C ALA A 467 -15.01 -14.87 7.15
N ILE A 468 -14.00 -15.42 7.86
CA ILE A 468 -12.67 -14.83 7.95
C ILE A 468 -12.03 -14.72 6.56
N SER A 469 -12.13 -15.79 5.75
CA SER A 469 -11.66 -15.76 4.37
C SER A 469 -12.37 -14.69 3.53
N ALA A 470 -13.69 -14.56 3.69
CA ALA A 470 -14.47 -13.51 3.02
C ALA A 470 -14.05 -12.10 3.45
N CYS A 471 -13.73 -11.92 4.74
CA CYS A 471 -13.18 -10.68 5.26
C CYS A 471 -11.83 -10.33 4.61
N MET A 472 -10.89 -11.27 4.59
CA MET A 472 -9.58 -11.11 3.97
C MET A 472 -9.71 -10.81 2.46
N ALA A 473 -10.53 -11.58 1.76
CA ALA A 473 -10.80 -11.41 0.33
C ALA A 473 -11.44 -10.05 0.01
N GLY A 474 -12.40 -9.62 0.82
CA GLY A 474 -13.05 -8.32 0.69
C GLY A 474 -12.07 -7.17 0.93
N ALA A 475 -11.24 -7.28 1.95
CA ALA A 475 -10.21 -6.29 2.24
C ALA A 475 -9.24 -6.13 1.07
N VAL A 476 -8.70 -7.23 0.52
CA VAL A 476 -7.80 -7.19 -0.65
C VAL A 476 -8.52 -6.65 -1.89
N CYS A 477 -9.78 -7.04 -2.12
CA CYS A 477 -10.56 -6.56 -3.27
C CYS A 477 -10.79 -5.05 -3.22
N GLY A 478 -11.20 -4.51 -2.06
CA GLY A 478 -11.46 -3.09 -1.89
C GLY A 478 -10.18 -2.27 -2.02
N ASP A 479 -9.11 -2.72 -1.44
CA ASP A 479 -7.77 -2.14 -1.54
C ASP A 479 -7.30 -2.11 -3.00
N HIS A 480 -7.30 -3.24 -3.68
CA HIS A 480 -6.94 -3.39 -5.10
C HIS A 480 -7.79 -2.52 -6.06
N CYS A 481 -8.98 -2.09 -5.66
CA CYS A 481 -9.82 -1.16 -6.41
C CYS A 481 -9.57 0.32 -6.06
N SER A 482 -8.92 0.59 -4.92
CA SER A 482 -8.86 1.93 -4.34
C SER A 482 -7.74 2.78 -4.92
N PRO A 483 -8.03 4.03 -5.36
CA PRO A 483 -6.99 4.95 -5.81
C PRO A 483 -6.14 5.52 -4.65
N ILE A 484 -6.53 5.26 -3.42
CA ILE A 484 -5.78 5.69 -2.21
C ILE A 484 -5.06 4.53 -1.54
N SER A 485 -5.08 3.34 -2.16
CA SER A 485 -4.38 2.16 -1.67
C SER A 485 -2.87 2.32 -1.80
N ASP A 486 -2.16 1.97 -0.76
CA ASP A 486 -0.70 1.98 -0.70
C ASP A 486 -0.09 0.97 -1.68
N THR A 487 -0.64 -0.25 -1.81
CA THR A 487 -0.17 -1.25 -2.78
C THR A 487 -0.39 -0.82 -4.22
N THR A 488 -1.56 -0.26 -4.55
CA THR A 488 -1.86 0.26 -5.89
C THR A 488 -0.94 1.43 -6.26
N ILE A 489 -0.62 2.30 -5.29
CA ILE A 489 0.36 3.38 -5.45
C ILE A 489 1.76 2.81 -5.75
N MET A 490 2.18 1.79 -4.99
CA MET A 490 3.49 1.16 -5.17
C MET A 490 3.59 0.37 -6.47
N ALA A 491 2.54 -0.32 -6.89
CA ALA A 491 2.48 -1.00 -8.19
C ALA A 491 2.63 0.00 -9.34
N SER A 492 1.97 1.16 -9.24
CA SER A 492 2.14 2.27 -10.18
C SER A 492 3.58 2.77 -10.24
N ALA A 493 4.20 2.98 -9.08
CA ALA A 493 5.60 3.44 -8.96
C ALA A 493 6.57 2.40 -9.51
N GLY A 494 6.40 1.12 -9.17
CA GLY A 494 7.22 0.02 -9.67
C GLY A 494 7.15 -0.13 -11.19
N ALA A 495 5.95 -0.04 -11.76
CA ALA A 495 5.73 -0.06 -13.20
C ALA A 495 6.16 1.24 -13.90
N GLN A 496 6.37 2.33 -13.17
CA GLN A 496 6.47 3.70 -13.70
C GLN A 496 5.26 4.00 -14.62
N SER A 497 4.08 3.78 -14.10
CA SER A 497 2.80 4.07 -14.74
C SER A 497 2.13 5.27 -14.06
N ASN A 498 1.36 6.05 -14.82
CA ASN A 498 0.48 7.03 -14.20
C ASN A 498 -0.51 6.32 -13.28
N HIS A 499 -0.59 6.75 -12.02
CA HIS A 499 -1.37 6.08 -10.98
C HIS A 499 -2.87 6.04 -11.31
N VAL A 500 -3.44 7.15 -11.77
CA VAL A 500 -4.88 7.19 -12.13
C VAL A 500 -5.17 6.27 -13.32
N ASN A 501 -4.27 6.21 -14.31
CA ASN A 501 -4.42 5.29 -15.44
C ASN A 501 -4.40 3.83 -14.97
N HIS A 502 -3.50 3.50 -14.03
CA HIS A 502 -3.44 2.17 -13.45
C HIS A 502 -4.78 1.82 -12.79
N VAL A 503 -5.26 2.63 -11.85
CA VAL A 503 -6.55 2.40 -11.17
C VAL A 503 -7.70 2.28 -12.17
N TYR A 504 -7.80 3.24 -13.11
CA TYR A 504 -8.89 3.27 -14.08
C TYR A 504 -8.90 2.05 -15.01
N THR A 505 -7.72 1.53 -15.37
CA THR A 505 -7.60 0.39 -16.28
C THR A 505 -7.81 -0.95 -15.58
N GLN A 506 -7.44 -1.09 -14.29
CA GLN A 506 -7.61 -2.35 -13.55
C GLN A 506 -9.01 -2.51 -12.98
N LEU A 507 -9.71 -1.41 -12.66
CA LEU A 507 -11.01 -1.44 -11.99
C LEU A 507 -12.04 -2.40 -12.65
N PRO A 508 -12.23 -2.42 -13.99
CA PRO A 508 -13.13 -3.38 -14.62
C PRO A 508 -12.75 -4.85 -14.39
N TYR A 509 -11.46 -5.16 -14.34
CA TYR A 509 -10.97 -6.50 -14.07
C TYR A 509 -11.24 -6.91 -12.62
N ALA A 510 -10.86 -6.05 -11.68
CA ALA A 510 -11.08 -6.27 -10.26
C ALA A 510 -12.58 -6.41 -9.92
N LEU A 511 -13.45 -5.55 -10.47
CA LEU A 511 -14.90 -5.64 -10.28
C LEU A 511 -15.51 -6.92 -10.90
N THR A 512 -14.96 -7.41 -12.01
CA THR A 512 -15.39 -8.69 -12.60
C THR A 512 -15.11 -9.85 -11.62
N VAL A 513 -13.87 -9.89 -11.08
CA VAL A 513 -13.49 -10.92 -10.10
C VAL A 513 -14.28 -10.74 -8.79
N ALA A 514 -14.51 -9.51 -8.36
CA ALA A 514 -15.32 -9.21 -7.17
C ALA A 514 -16.74 -9.76 -7.28
N GLY A 515 -17.41 -9.51 -8.41
CA GLY A 515 -18.76 -10.05 -8.67
C GLY A 515 -18.79 -11.57 -8.67
N ILE A 516 -17.81 -12.23 -9.28
CA ILE A 516 -17.70 -13.70 -9.28
C ILE A 516 -17.40 -14.21 -7.87
N SER A 517 -16.52 -13.56 -7.14
CA SER A 517 -16.20 -13.92 -5.74
C SER A 517 -17.41 -13.78 -4.82
N PHE A 518 -18.21 -12.72 -4.98
CA PHE A 518 -19.48 -12.55 -4.27
C PHE A 518 -20.42 -13.73 -4.48
N VAL A 519 -20.61 -14.16 -5.75
CA VAL A 519 -21.42 -15.34 -6.07
C VAL A 519 -20.82 -16.61 -5.46
N SER A 520 -19.50 -16.75 -5.50
CA SER A 520 -18.82 -17.90 -4.88
C SER A 520 -19.03 -17.93 -3.36
N TYR A 521 -19.03 -16.75 -2.68
CA TYR A 521 -19.35 -16.67 -1.24
C TYR A 521 -20.81 -16.99 -0.93
N ILE A 522 -21.75 -16.66 -1.82
CA ILE A 522 -23.14 -17.13 -1.71
C ILE A 522 -23.18 -18.66 -1.80
N ILE A 523 -22.56 -19.24 -2.82
CA ILE A 523 -22.56 -20.70 -3.01
C ILE A 523 -21.98 -21.40 -1.79
N VAL A 524 -20.80 -20.98 -1.30
CA VAL A 524 -20.17 -21.64 -0.16
C VAL A 524 -20.92 -21.41 1.14
N GLY A 525 -21.56 -20.27 1.32
CA GLY A 525 -22.37 -19.98 2.51
C GLY A 525 -23.57 -20.93 2.65
N TYR A 526 -24.21 -21.29 1.55
CA TYR A 526 -25.32 -22.25 1.56
C TYR A 526 -24.88 -23.71 1.51
N THR A 527 -23.83 -24.03 0.75
CA THR A 527 -23.42 -25.43 0.51
C THR A 527 -22.33 -25.89 1.47
N ARG A 528 -21.58 -24.96 2.09
CA ARG A 528 -20.36 -25.20 2.88
C ARG A 528 -19.30 -26.01 2.13
N SER A 529 -19.41 -26.08 0.81
CA SER A 529 -18.56 -26.90 -0.05
C SER A 529 -17.61 -26.06 -0.90
N LEU A 530 -16.31 -26.15 -0.60
CA LEU A 530 -15.24 -25.58 -1.41
C LEU A 530 -15.24 -26.17 -2.84
N LEU A 531 -15.49 -27.49 -2.95
CA LEU A 531 -15.49 -28.22 -4.22
C LEU A 531 -16.59 -27.78 -5.19
N LEU A 532 -17.61 -27.11 -4.71
CA LEU A 532 -18.64 -26.49 -5.56
C LEU A 532 -18.32 -25.02 -5.85
N ALA A 533 -17.94 -24.26 -4.84
CA ALA A 533 -17.80 -22.82 -4.97
C ALA A 533 -16.59 -22.39 -5.82
N LEU A 534 -15.41 -22.97 -5.59
CA LEU A 534 -14.18 -22.58 -6.30
C LEU A 534 -14.22 -22.99 -7.79
N PRO A 535 -14.58 -24.23 -8.19
CA PRO A 535 -14.72 -24.57 -9.59
C PRO A 535 -15.79 -23.75 -10.31
N ALA A 536 -16.93 -23.45 -9.65
CA ALA A 536 -17.94 -22.57 -10.21
C ALA A 536 -17.38 -21.16 -10.48
N GLY A 537 -16.60 -20.60 -9.56
CA GLY A 537 -15.90 -19.33 -9.76
C GLY A 537 -14.95 -19.36 -10.95
N ILE A 538 -14.12 -20.40 -11.07
CA ILE A 538 -13.18 -20.57 -12.19
C ILE A 538 -13.92 -20.65 -13.52
N VAL A 539 -15.01 -21.41 -13.60
CA VAL A 539 -15.85 -21.52 -14.80
C VAL A 539 -16.47 -20.16 -15.16
N MET A 540 -16.95 -19.40 -14.17
CA MET A 540 -17.50 -18.06 -14.40
C MET A 540 -16.41 -17.10 -14.94
N VAL A 541 -15.18 -17.11 -14.40
CA VAL A 541 -14.06 -16.31 -14.93
C VAL A 541 -13.81 -16.66 -16.39
N PHE A 542 -13.70 -17.94 -16.70
CA PHE A 542 -13.48 -18.40 -18.07
C PHE A 542 -14.62 -17.98 -19.00
N ALA A 543 -15.87 -18.13 -18.58
CA ALA A 543 -17.04 -17.75 -19.37
C ALA A 543 -17.07 -16.24 -19.70
N VAL A 544 -16.76 -15.39 -18.73
CA VAL A 544 -16.68 -13.94 -18.92
C VAL A 544 -15.57 -13.58 -19.91
N LEU A 545 -14.38 -14.16 -19.77
CA LEU A 545 -13.27 -13.90 -20.69
C LEU A 545 -13.57 -14.43 -22.10
N PHE A 546 -14.18 -15.59 -22.22
CA PHE A 546 -14.57 -16.14 -23.49
C PHE A 546 -15.62 -15.26 -24.19
N PHE A 547 -16.59 -14.73 -23.45
CA PHE A 547 -17.55 -13.75 -23.94
C PHE A 547 -16.87 -12.52 -24.54
N PHE A 548 -15.92 -11.91 -23.81
CA PHE A 548 -15.16 -10.75 -24.32
C PHE A 548 -14.27 -11.11 -25.52
N LYS A 549 -13.70 -12.32 -25.54
CA LYS A 549 -12.94 -12.80 -26.70
C LYS A 549 -13.79 -12.87 -27.95
N MET A 550 -15.00 -13.43 -27.85
CA MET A 550 -15.94 -13.48 -28.96
C MET A 550 -16.38 -12.09 -29.41
N LYS A 551 -16.70 -11.22 -28.47
CA LYS A 551 -17.10 -9.84 -28.78
C LYS A 551 -15.98 -9.06 -29.47
N ASN A 552 -14.72 -9.22 -29.04
CA ASN A 552 -13.57 -8.56 -29.67
C ASN A 552 -13.25 -9.11 -31.08
N LYS A 553 -13.69 -10.33 -31.42
CA LYS A 553 -13.49 -10.91 -32.74
C LYS A 553 -14.53 -10.41 -33.76
N ASN A 554 -15.68 -9.95 -33.25
CA ASN A 554 -16.82 -9.50 -34.09
C ASN A 554 -16.79 -7.96 -34.30
N ASN A 555 -15.93 -7.24 -33.57
CA ASN A 555 -15.63 -5.81 -33.75
C ASN A 555 -14.24 -5.65 -34.37
#